data_7c745dc949243a3d89bfef3c3e79eb4e
#
_entry.id   7c745dc949243a3d89bfef3c3e79eb4e
#
_cell.length_a   1.000
_cell.length_b   1.000
_cell.length_c   1.000
_cell.angle_alpha   90.00
_cell.angle_beta   90.00
_cell.angle_gamma   90.00
#
_symmetry.space_group_name_H-M   'P 1'
#
loop_
_entity.id
_entity.type
_entity.pdbx_description
1 polymer ?
#
loop_
_entity_poly.entity_id
_entity_poly.type
_entity_poly.pdbx_seq_one_letter_code
_entity_poly.pdbx_strand_id
1 'polypeptide(L)'
;MENTDHSLLVEKYRPNILDNYVGNKNIKSVISKYLEQNDIQNFIFYGPAGTGKTTLAKLIINNLECDYVYINASDERGIETIRDKVSSFASVASFKPLKVVILDEADFLTIQAQASLRNIIETFSRTTRFILTCNYVERIIDPLQSRCQVLKVVPPTKKITALHLLKILNQENIRHTDEDIISIVNQFYPDLRKCINAIQANTVNSQLKLDESVLFSSNYVNEVISELGKDKPNFKNIRQIIANANTDDYEELFKELFDSASEYLPGKEGTVASLVNDHQYKANFRIDKEINTMSLINNLILQK
;
A
#
# COMPACT_ATOMS: atom_id res chain seq x y z
N MET A 1 -25.93 9.88 9.68
CA MET A 1 -25.19 10.29 8.48
C MET A 1 -25.38 9.22 7.45
N GLU A 2 -25.96 9.60 6.33
CA GLU A 2 -26.46 8.74 5.28
C GLU A 2 -25.35 7.84 4.74
N ASN A 3 -25.65 6.55 4.69
CA ASN A 3 -24.96 5.61 3.83
C ASN A 3 -25.18 6.11 2.40
N THR A 4 -24.28 6.94 1.89
CA THR A 4 -24.25 7.21 0.47
C THR A 4 -24.07 5.87 -0.21
N ASP A 5 -25.04 5.54 -1.06
CA ASP A 5 -25.08 4.29 -1.82
C ASP A 5 -23.94 4.30 -2.85
N HIS A 6 -22.71 4.12 -2.37
CA HIS A 6 -21.53 4.03 -3.21
C HIS A 6 -21.55 2.67 -3.91
N SER A 7 -21.64 2.70 -5.22
CA SER A 7 -21.53 1.49 -6.06
C SER A 7 -20.15 0.80 -5.92
N LEU A 8 -19.13 1.52 -5.45
CA LEU A 8 -17.78 1.01 -5.24
C LEU A 8 -17.61 0.50 -3.81
N LEU A 9 -17.34 -0.80 -3.66
CA LEU A 9 -17.12 -1.43 -2.35
C LEU A 9 -15.97 -0.77 -1.56
N VAL A 10 -14.90 -0.36 -2.22
CA VAL A 10 -13.77 0.34 -1.59
C VAL A 10 -14.20 1.62 -0.86
N GLU A 11 -15.14 2.38 -1.44
CA GLU A 11 -15.64 3.60 -0.81
C GLU A 11 -16.74 3.31 0.22
N LYS A 12 -17.65 2.37 -0.08
CA LYS A 12 -18.72 1.94 0.83
C LYS A 12 -18.16 1.39 2.15
N TYR A 13 -17.07 0.63 2.09
CA TYR A 13 -16.41 0.02 3.26
C TYR A 13 -15.23 0.82 3.78
N ARG A 14 -15.05 2.05 3.33
CA ARG A 14 -14.06 2.95 3.92
C ARG A 14 -14.50 3.28 5.36
N PRO A 15 -13.68 3.00 6.37
CA PRO A 15 -14.05 3.22 7.76
C PRO A 15 -14.27 4.71 8.06
N ASN A 16 -15.35 5.03 8.76
CA ASN A 16 -15.70 6.38 9.22
C ASN A 16 -15.33 6.63 10.68
N ILE A 17 -15.08 5.56 11.45
CA ILE A 17 -14.66 5.61 12.83
C ILE A 17 -13.37 4.81 13.01
N LEU A 18 -12.54 5.23 13.96
CA LEU A 18 -11.22 4.64 14.18
C LEU A 18 -11.27 3.15 14.56
N ASP A 19 -12.33 2.71 15.25
CA ASP A 19 -12.50 1.31 15.64
C ASP A 19 -12.62 0.37 14.44
N ASN A 20 -13.25 0.84 13.37
CA ASN A 20 -13.41 0.08 12.13
C ASN A 20 -12.17 0.13 11.22
N TYR A 21 -11.17 0.94 11.54
CA TYR A 21 -9.93 0.98 10.77
C TYR A 21 -9.17 -0.34 10.95
N VAL A 22 -8.90 -1.00 9.83
CA VAL A 22 -8.19 -2.27 9.79
C VAL A 22 -6.70 -2.00 9.74
N GLY A 23 -6.02 -2.13 10.87
CA GLY A 23 -4.60 -1.83 10.89
C GLY A 23 -3.99 -1.78 12.29
N ASN A 24 -2.78 -1.27 12.38
CA ASN A 24 -1.90 -1.24 13.54
C ASN A 24 -2.59 -0.79 14.83
N LYS A 25 -2.64 -1.67 15.82
CA LYS A 25 -3.16 -1.35 17.15
C LYS A 25 -2.41 -0.17 17.78
N ASN A 26 -1.09 -0.08 17.56
CA ASN A 26 -0.25 1.01 18.08
C ASN A 26 -0.66 2.38 17.51
N ILE A 27 -0.87 2.47 16.19
CA ILE A 27 -1.32 3.72 15.55
C ILE A 27 -2.69 4.11 16.07
N LYS A 28 -3.62 3.16 16.17
CA LYS A 28 -4.95 3.43 16.75
C LYS A 28 -4.84 4.02 18.15
N SER A 29 -4.04 3.43 19.03
CA SER A 29 -3.86 3.90 20.39
C SER A 29 -3.24 5.31 20.44
N VAL A 30 -2.29 5.61 19.55
CA VAL A 30 -1.70 6.95 19.46
C VAL A 30 -2.74 7.98 18.99
N ILE A 31 -3.45 7.66 17.91
CA ILE A 31 -4.46 8.57 17.33
C ILE A 31 -5.64 8.79 18.30
N SER A 32 -6.14 7.73 18.98
CA SER A 32 -7.22 7.86 19.96
C SER A 32 -6.90 8.90 21.05
N LYS A 33 -5.67 8.89 21.57
CA LYS A 33 -5.25 9.86 22.59
C LYS A 33 -5.30 11.31 22.11
N TYR A 34 -4.93 11.54 20.85
CA TYR A 34 -5.00 12.89 20.26
C TYR A 34 -6.45 13.32 20.01
N LEU A 35 -7.29 12.40 19.51
CA LEU A 35 -8.71 12.68 19.29
C LEU A 35 -9.46 12.99 20.60
N GLU A 36 -9.14 12.30 21.70
CA GLU A 36 -9.70 12.59 23.04
C GLU A 36 -9.35 14.01 23.52
N GLN A 37 -8.20 14.54 23.11
CA GLN A 37 -7.76 15.89 23.44
C GLN A 37 -8.28 16.96 22.48
N ASN A 38 -8.97 16.56 21.41
CA ASN A 38 -9.39 17.39 20.28
C ASN A 38 -8.24 18.24 19.68
N ASP A 39 -7.03 17.73 19.74
CA ASP A 39 -5.82 18.32 19.12
C ASP A 39 -4.93 17.19 18.59
N ILE A 40 -4.11 17.52 17.60
CA ILE A 40 -3.16 16.58 17.01
C ILE A 40 -1.80 17.23 16.82
N GLN A 41 -0.78 16.40 16.65
CA GLN A 41 0.52 16.85 16.13
C GLN A 41 0.52 16.85 14.61
N ASN A 42 1.60 17.37 14.01
CA ASN A 42 1.85 17.15 12.61
C ASN A 42 2.26 15.68 12.40
N PHE A 43 1.68 15.02 11.42
CA PHE A 43 1.94 13.62 11.13
C PHE A 43 2.52 13.41 9.74
N ILE A 44 3.39 12.43 9.61
CA ILE A 44 3.74 11.78 8.35
C ILE A 44 3.35 10.32 8.46
N PHE A 45 2.35 9.90 7.68
CA PHE A 45 1.98 8.49 7.54
C PHE A 45 2.66 7.91 6.31
N TYR A 46 3.55 6.93 6.51
CA TYR A 46 4.27 6.30 5.40
C TYR A 46 4.12 4.79 5.39
N GLY A 47 4.28 4.18 4.22
CA GLY A 47 4.20 2.73 4.02
C GLY A 47 3.66 2.34 2.65
N PRO A 48 3.55 1.05 2.34
CA PRO A 48 3.11 0.57 1.03
C PRO A 48 1.76 1.12 0.57
N ALA A 49 1.50 1.09 -0.74
CA ALA A 49 0.21 1.46 -1.29
C ALA A 49 -0.92 0.58 -0.73
N GLY A 50 -2.14 1.10 -0.68
CA GLY A 50 -3.32 0.36 -0.24
C GLY A 50 -3.40 0.01 1.25
N THR A 51 -2.46 0.47 2.10
CA THR A 51 -2.44 0.19 3.54
C THR A 51 -3.35 1.10 4.39
N GLY A 52 -4.04 2.06 3.76
CA GLY A 52 -5.01 2.92 4.43
C GLY A 52 -4.48 4.24 4.97
N LYS A 53 -3.32 4.75 4.52
CA LYS A 53 -2.74 6.04 4.94
C LYS A 53 -3.70 7.23 4.77
N THR A 54 -4.22 7.42 3.56
CA THR A 54 -5.21 8.45 3.24
C THR A 54 -6.51 8.26 4.03
N THR A 55 -6.93 7.02 4.23
CA THR A 55 -8.09 6.69 5.06
C THR A 55 -7.88 7.12 6.51
N LEU A 56 -6.70 6.87 7.07
CA LEU A 56 -6.35 7.30 8.43
C LEU A 56 -6.36 8.83 8.56
N ALA A 57 -5.79 9.55 7.58
CA ALA A 57 -5.84 11.01 7.55
C ALA A 57 -7.28 11.53 7.54
N LYS A 58 -8.15 10.95 6.69
CA LYS A 58 -9.58 11.31 6.64
C LYS A 58 -10.33 10.96 7.92
N LEU A 59 -10.02 9.83 8.56
CA LEU A 59 -10.59 9.45 9.85
C LEU A 59 -10.28 10.48 10.93
N ILE A 60 -9.05 10.99 10.97
CA ILE A 60 -8.63 11.99 11.96
C ILE A 60 -9.47 13.25 11.80
N ILE A 61 -9.58 13.81 10.60
CA ILE A 61 -10.35 15.06 10.39
C ILE A 61 -11.85 14.88 10.62
N ASN A 62 -12.40 13.71 10.34
CA ASN A 62 -13.82 13.43 10.59
C ASN A 62 -14.16 13.33 12.09
N ASN A 63 -13.16 13.09 12.95
CA ASN A 63 -13.32 12.95 14.39
C ASN A 63 -12.69 14.14 15.17
N LEU A 64 -12.31 15.22 14.48
CA LEU A 64 -11.82 16.46 15.05
C LEU A 64 -12.75 17.63 14.75
N GLU A 65 -12.86 18.54 15.67
CA GLU A 65 -13.53 19.83 15.42
C GLU A 65 -12.54 20.78 14.70
N CYS A 66 -12.40 20.60 13.40
CA CYS A 66 -11.44 21.35 12.60
C CYS A 66 -12.00 21.79 11.26
N ASP A 67 -11.46 22.87 10.69
CA ASP A 67 -11.53 23.14 9.26
C ASP A 67 -10.37 22.45 8.59
N TYR A 68 -10.58 21.95 7.37
CA TYR A 68 -9.50 21.25 6.67
C TYR A 68 -9.45 21.59 5.19
N VAL A 69 -8.26 21.44 4.62
CA VAL A 69 -8.01 21.41 3.19
C VAL A 69 -7.29 20.12 2.82
N TYR A 70 -7.73 19.51 1.72
CA TYR A 70 -7.10 18.30 1.16
C TYR A 70 -6.45 18.65 -0.18
N ILE A 71 -5.17 18.32 -0.31
CA ILE A 71 -4.38 18.55 -1.50
C ILE A 71 -3.69 17.24 -1.87
N ASN A 72 -3.87 16.78 -3.11
CA ASN A 72 -3.12 15.65 -3.64
C ASN A 72 -1.83 16.17 -4.29
N ALA A 73 -0.68 15.82 -3.71
CA ALA A 73 0.61 16.28 -4.19
C ALA A 73 1.05 15.60 -5.50
N SER A 74 0.40 14.51 -5.92
CA SER A 74 0.65 13.90 -7.23
C SER A 74 0.11 14.77 -8.36
N ASP A 75 -0.99 15.49 -8.13
CA ASP A 75 -1.60 16.39 -9.11
C ASP A 75 -0.99 17.79 -9.06
N GLU A 76 -0.60 18.22 -7.86
CA GLU A 76 -0.17 19.57 -7.55
C GLU A 76 1.20 19.59 -6.86
N ARG A 77 2.28 19.40 -7.63
CA ARG A 77 3.65 19.18 -7.13
C ARG A 77 4.44 20.46 -6.87
N GLY A 78 3.94 21.58 -7.37
CA GLY A 78 4.68 22.84 -7.46
C GLY A 78 4.74 23.63 -6.16
N ILE A 79 5.77 24.45 -6.02
CA ILE A 79 5.95 25.36 -4.89
C ILE A 79 4.82 26.40 -4.80
N GLU A 80 4.28 26.86 -5.95
CA GLU A 80 3.21 27.86 -6.02
C GLU A 80 1.94 27.35 -5.37
N THR A 81 1.51 26.12 -5.69
CA THR A 81 0.34 25.49 -5.06
C THR A 81 0.48 25.43 -3.56
N ILE A 82 1.64 24.97 -3.07
CA ILE A 82 1.89 24.88 -1.63
C ILE A 82 1.89 26.26 -0.99
N ARG A 83 2.53 27.24 -1.63
CA ARG A 83 2.58 28.59 -1.10
C ARG A 83 1.20 29.27 -1.11
N ASP A 84 0.45 29.18 -2.21
CA ASP A 84 -0.80 29.91 -2.35
C ASP A 84 -1.95 29.20 -1.63
N LYS A 85 -2.18 27.91 -1.87
CA LYS A 85 -3.31 27.17 -1.26
C LYS A 85 -3.10 26.95 0.24
N VAL A 86 -1.93 26.47 0.65
CA VAL A 86 -1.66 26.15 2.04
C VAL A 86 -1.55 27.40 2.90
N SER A 87 -0.80 28.42 2.44
CA SER A 87 -0.64 29.66 3.20
C SER A 87 -1.95 30.45 3.26
N SER A 88 -2.71 30.52 2.17
CA SER A 88 -4.01 31.19 2.17
C SER A 88 -4.97 30.52 3.15
N PHE A 89 -5.07 29.19 3.10
CA PHE A 89 -5.90 28.45 4.05
C PHE A 89 -5.44 28.66 5.50
N ALA A 90 -4.13 28.58 5.78
CA ALA A 90 -3.60 28.71 7.12
C ALA A 90 -3.77 30.12 7.70
N SER A 91 -3.70 31.20 6.87
CA SER A 91 -3.78 32.59 7.29
C SER A 91 -5.20 33.10 7.55
N VAL A 92 -6.22 32.53 6.88
CA VAL A 92 -7.61 32.95 7.08
C VAL A 92 -8.08 32.58 8.48
N ALA A 93 -8.87 33.40 9.13
CA ALA A 93 -9.48 33.09 10.43
C ALA A 93 -10.45 31.91 10.27
N SER A 94 -10.49 31.03 11.28
CA SER A 94 -11.43 29.89 11.36
C SER A 94 -12.36 30.11 12.55
N PHE A 95 -13.59 29.63 12.43
CA PHE A 95 -14.54 29.56 13.55
C PHE A 95 -14.31 28.32 14.42
N LYS A 96 -13.55 27.34 13.90
CA LYS A 96 -13.19 26.12 14.61
C LYS A 96 -11.81 26.29 15.28
N PRO A 97 -11.57 25.56 16.38
CA PRO A 97 -10.35 25.72 17.17
C PRO A 97 -9.08 25.31 16.43
N LEU A 98 -9.20 24.43 15.43
CA LEU A 98 -8.07 23.86 14.72
C LEU A 98 -8.29 23.87 13.21
N LYS A 99 -7.20 24.04 12.48
CA LYS A 99 -7.12 23.84 11.04
C LYS A 99 -6.22 22.65 10.72
N VAL A 100 -6.59 21.87 9.72
CA VAL A 100 -5.78 20.73 9.28
C VAL A 100 -5.54 20.79 7.78
N VAL A 101 -4.28 20.69 7.40
CA VAL A 101 -3.85 20.56 6.00
C VAL A 101 -3.47 19.11 5.76
N ILE A 102 -4.14 18.45 4.82
CA ILE A 102 -3.78 17.11 4.38
C ILE A 102 -3.06 17.23 3.04
N LEU A 103 -1.84 16.70 3.00
CA LEU A 103 -1.04 16.57 1.79
C LEU A 103 -0.89 15.08 1.49
N ASP A 104 -1.74 14.58 0.61
CA ASP A 104 -1.70 13.18 0.18
C ASP A 104 -0.61 12.98 -0.87
N GLU A 105 0.08 11.84 -0.82
CA GLU A 105 1.20 11.52 -1.73
C GLU A 105 2.33 12.57 -1.71
N ALA A 106 2.69 13.06 -0.52
CA ALA A 106 3.65 14.16 -0.33
C ALA A 106 5.08 13.86 -0.87
N ASP A 107 5.41 12.60 -1.10
CA ASP A 107 6.64 12.15 -1.76
C ASP A 107 6.73 12.55 -3.25
N PHE A 108 5.64 13.07 -3.84
CA PHE A 108 5.65 13.69 -5.16
C PHE A 108 5.96 15.19 -5.15
N LEU A 109 5.96 15.84 -4.00
CA LEU A 109 6.32 17.25 -3.88
C LEU A 109 7.77 17.49 -4.30
N THR A 110 8.01 18.56 -5.04
CA THR A 110 9.38 18.99 -5.34
C THR A 110 10.11 19.37 -4.05
N ILE A 111 11.45 19.25 -4.04
CA ILE A 111 12.28 19.63 -2.88
C ILE A 111 12.03 21.08 -2.47
N GLN A 112 11.82 21.97 -3.43
CA GLN A 112 11.52 23.37 -3.20
C GLN A 112 10.15 23.57 -2.53
N ALA A 113 9.14 22.80 -2.95
CA ALA A 113 7.81 22.80 -2.32
C ALA A 113 7.88 22.31 -0.88
N GLN A 114 8.62 21.24 -0.64
CA GLN A 114 8.84 20.72 0.71
C GLN A 114 9.59 21.73 1.61
N ALA A 115 10.59 22.42 1.09
CA ALA A 115 11.30 23.47 1.84
C ALA A 115 10.39 24.67 2.16
N SER A 116 9.48 25.05 1.25
CA SER A 116 8.45 26.07 1.51
C SER A 116 7.47 25.61 2.59
N LEU A 117 7.00 24.35 2.51
CA LEU A 117 6.08 23.77 3.48
C LEU A 117 6.67 23.76 4.90
N ARG A 118 7.97 23.50 5.05
CA ARG A 118 8.67 23.60 6.34
C ARG A 118 8.45 24.95 7.00
N ASN A 119 8.63 26.04 6.24
CA ASN A 119 8.47 27.40 6.77
C ASN A 119 7.00 27.68 7.15
N ILE A 120 6.05 27.19 6.38
CA ILE A 120 4.62 27.34 6.64
C ILE A 120 4.23 26.59 7.92
N ILE A 121 4.72 25.38 8.13
CA ILE A 121 4.49 24.60 9.36
C ILE A 121 4.96 25.37 10.61
N GLU A 122 6.14 26.01 10.55
CA GLU A 122 6.65 26.82 11.66
C GLU A 122 5.80 28.06 11.90
N THR A 123 5.47 28.77 10.83
CA THR A 123 4.72 30.05 10.90
C THR A 123 3.33 29.84 11.51
N PHE A 124 2.64 28.78 11.12
CA PHE A 124 1.25 28.51 11.52
C PHE A 124 1.09 27.43 12.59
N SER A 125 2.18 27.09 13.29
CA SER A 125 2.20 25.99 14.29
C SER A 125 1.18 26.10 15.42
N ARG A 126 0.68 27.30 15.72
CA ARG A 126 -0.31 27.53 16.79
C ARG A 126 -1.73 27.16 16.38
N THR A 127 -2.08 27.32 15.12
CA THR A 127 -3.47 27.21 14.62
C THR A 127 -3.69 26.11 13.60
N THR A 128 -2.62 25.62 13.00
CA THR A 128 -2.71 24.68 11.88
C THR A 128 -1.86 23.44 12.12
N ARG A 129 -2.41 22.28 11.83
CA ARG A 129 -1.72 20.99 11.84
C ARG A 129 -1.62 20.42 10.43
N PHE A 130 -0.64 19.58 10.23
CA PHE A 130 -0.32 19.01 8.92
C PHE A 130 -0.32 17.50 8.99
N ILE A 131 -1.00 16.88 8.05
CA ILE A 131 -0.99 15.42 7.89
C ILE A 131 -0.48 15.14 6.48
N LEU A 132 0.71 14.57 6.40
CA LEU A 132 1.31 14.15 5.15
C LEU A 132 1.16 12.63 5.01
N THR A 133 0.83 12.15 3.84
CA THR A 133 0.94 10.72 3.51
C THR A 133 2.00 10.54 2.43
N CYS A 134 2.74 9.43 2.47
CA CYS A 134 3.70 9.09 1.44
C CYS A 134 3.92 7.58 1.37
N ASN A 135 4.40 7.10 0.24
CA ASN A 135 4.83 5.72 0.12
C ASN A 135 6.29 5.57 0.57
N TYR A 136 7.12 6.53 0.25
CA TYR A 136 8.56 6.54 0.48
C TYR A 136 8.95 7.73 1.36
N VAL A 137 9.20 7.47 2.65
CA VAL A 137 9.58 8.53 3.61
C VAL A 137 10.94 9.16 3.28
N GLU A 138 11.81 8.41 2.62
CA GLU A 138 13.14 8.84 2.18
C GLU A 138 13.09 9.97 1.13
N ARG A 139 11.94 10.16 0.47
CA ARG A 139 11.69 11.27 -0.45
C ARG A 139 11.25 12.54 0.25
N ILE A 140 10.95 12.48 1.53
CA ILE A 140 10.61 13.65 2.35
C ILE A 140 11.89 14.17 3.00
N ILE A 141 12.17 15.46 2.85
CA ILE A 141 13.40 16.07 3.40
C ILE A 141 13.43 15.98 4.93
N ASP A 142 14.61 15.74 5.50
CA ASP A 142 14.81 15.61 6.96
C ASP A 142 14.26 16.79 7.76
N PRO A 143 14.41 18.08 7.33
CA PRO A 143 13.84 19.20 8.06
C PRO A 143 12.32 19.17 8.17
N LEU A 144 11.61 18.48 7.26
CA LEU A 144 10.17 18.29 7.32
C LEU A 144 9.82 17.14 8.25
N GLN A 145 10.56 16.02 8.13
CA GLN A 145 10.38 14.87 9.02
C GLN A 145 10.57 15.24 10.50
N SER A 146 11.57 16.07 10.83
CA SER A 146 11.85 16.50 12.20
C SER A 146 10.74 17.33 12.84
N ARG A 147 9.81 17.90 12.05
CA ARG A 147 8.67 18.70 12.50
C ARG A 147 7.37 17.92 12.59
N CYS A 148 7.42 16.65 12.26
CA CYS A 148 6.28 15.76 12.24
C CYS A 148 6.54 14.50 13.04
N GLN A 149 5.50 13.92 13.60
CA GLN A 149 5.56 12.56 14.12
C GLN A 149 5.46 11.59 12.93
N VAL A 150 6.53 10.87 12.67
CA VAL A 150 6.61 9.92 11.55
C VAL A 150 6.09 8.56 12.00
N LEU A 151 5.03 8.08 11.37
CA LEU A 151 4.35 6.84 11.75
C LEU A 151 4.26 5.90 10.54
N LYS A 152 4.85 4.71 10.68
CA LYS A 152 4.80 3.66 9.66
C LYS A 152 3.45 2.95 9.69
N VAL A 153 2.67 3.10 8.63
CA VAL A 153 1.41 2.36 8.42
C VAL A 153 1.74 1.00 7.81
N VAL A 154 1.70 -0.03 8.66
CA VAL A 154 1.97 -1.41 8.25
C VAL A 154 0.67 -2.06 7.79
N PRO A 155 0.67 -2.86 6.71
CA PRO A 155 -0.51 -3.60 6.30
C PRO A 155 -0.98 -4.53 7.42
N PRO A 156 -2.30 -4.75 7.56
CA PRO A 156 -2.81 -5.79 8.45
C PRO A 156 -2.27 -7.16 8.03
N THR A 157 -2.17 -8.12 8.94
CA THR A 157 -1.73 -9.47 8.58
C THR A 157 -2.68 -10.12 7.57
N LYS A 158 -2.20 -11.07 6.76
CA LYS A 158 -3.04 -11.83 5.80
C LYS A 158 -4.33 -12.34 6.46
N LYS A 159 -4.24 -12.86 7.69
CA LYS A 159 -5.40 -13.34 8.47
C LYS A 159 -6.42 -12.23 8.77
N ILE A 160 -5.95 -11.06 9.20
CA ILE A 160 -6.83 -9.91 9.50
C ILE A 160 -7.45 -9.37 8.21
N THR A 161 -6.67 -9.33 7.12
CA THR A 161 -7.16 -8.97 5.78
C THR A 161 -8.28 -9.92 5.35
N ALA A 162 -8.08 -11.24 5.42
CA ALA A 162 -9.09 -12.23 5.07
C ALA A 162 -10.38 -12.06 5.89
N LEU A 163 -10.27 -11.87 7.21
CA LEU A 163 -11.43 -11.61 8.08
C LEU A 163 -12.20 -10.34 7.70
N HIS A 164 -11.49 -9.30 7.27
CA HIS A 164 -12.12 -8.07 6.81
C HIS A 164 -12.87 -8.28 5.49
N LEU A 165 -12.28 -9.01 4.54
CA LEU A 165 -12.94 -9.37 3.28
C LEU A 165 -14.17 -10.24 3.50
N LEU A 166 -14.09 -11.23 4.40
CA LEU A 166 -15.23 -12.04 4.85
C LEU A 166 -16.38 -11.18 5.37
N LYS A 167 -16.07 -10.18 6.20
CA LYS A 167 -17.08 -9.26 6.71
C LYS A 167 -17.79 -8.51 5.58
N ILE A 168 -17.04 -8.03 4.59
CA ILE A 168 -17.60 -7.34 3.41
C ILE A 168 -18.50 -8.28 2.61
N LEU A 169 -18.03 -9.48 2.27
CA LEU A 169 -18.77 -10.47 1.49
C LEU A 169 -20.09 -10.87 2.16
N ASN A 170 -20.06 -11.07 3.48
CA ASN A 170 -21.26 -11.39 4.26
C ASN A 170 -22.27 -10.23 4.30
N GLN A 171 -21.80 -8.98 4.42
CA GLN A 171 -22.65 -7.80 4.41
C GLN A 171 -23.28 -7.52 3.05
N GLU A 172 -22.59 -7.87 1.96
CA GLU A 172 -23.10 -7.76 0.59
C GLU A 172 -23.89 -9.01 0.15
N ASN A 173 -24.03 -10.03 1.01
CA ASN A 173 -24.68 -11.31 0.69
C ASN A 173 -24.07 -11.98 -0.54
N ILE A 174 -22.74 -11.89 -0.70
CA ILE A 174 -22.00 -12.50 -1.81
C ILE A 174 -21.62 -13.92 -1.39
N ARG A 175 -22.05 -14.93 -2.15
CA ARG A 175 -21.65 -16.33 -1.95
C ARG A 175 -20.18 -16.49 -2.36
N HIS A 176 -19.42 -17.19 -1.53
CA HIS A 176 -17.99 -17.39 -1.71
C HIS A 176 -17.53 -18.69 -1.05
N THR A 177 -16.35 -19.15 -1.41
CA THR A 177 -15.63 -20.22 -0.71
C THR A 177 -14.45 -19.63 0.08
N ASP A 178 -13.92 -20.38 1.03
CA ASP A 178 -12.72 -19.95 1.78
C ASP A 178 -11.49 -19.88 0.85
N GLU A 179 -11.43 -20.78 -0.15
CA GLU A 179 -10.37 -20.81 -1.16
C GLU A 179 -10.35 -19.54 -2.01
N ASP A 180 -11.51 -18.98 -2.36
CA ASP A 180 -11.60 -17.72 -3.11
C ASP A 180 -10.94 -16.57 -2.33
N ILE A 181 -11.18 -16.50 -1.03
CA ILE A 181 -10.65 -15.44 -0.18
C ILE A 181 -9.14 -15.59 -0.01
N ILE A 182 -8.68 -16.82 0.22
CA ILE A 182 -7.25 -17.13 0.34
C ILE A 182 -6.53 -16.74 -0.94
N SER A 183 -7.09 -17.05 -2.10
CA SER A 183 -6.54 -16.73 -3.42
C SER A 183 -6.41 -15.21 -3.61
N ILE A 184 -7.48 -14.45 -3.33
CA ILE A 184 -7.46 -12.99 -3.42
C ILE A 184 -6.40 -12.40 -2.48
N VAL A 185 -6.35 -12.87 -1.22
CA VAL A 185 -5.38 -12.35 -0.26
C VAL A 185 -3.96 -12.69 -0.69
N ASN A 186 -3.70 -13.88 -1.18
CA ASN A 186 -2.36 -14.25 -1.62
C ASN A 186 -1.90 -13.43 -2.83
N GLN A 187 -2.80 -13.14 -3.76
CA GLN A 187 -2.47 -12.40 -4.97
C GLN A 187 -2.29 -10.91 -4.76
N PHE A 188 -3.12 -10.28 -3.91
CA PHE A 188 -3.17 -8.81 -3.82
C PHE A 188 -2.63 -8.23 -2.51
N TYR A 189 -2.27 -9.09 -1.53
CA TYR A 189 -1.62 -8.62 -0.30
C TYR A 189 -0.25 -8.00 -0.66
N PRO A 190 0.14 -6.86 -0.07
CA PRO A 190 -0.48 -6.18 1.09
C PRO A 190 -1.53 -5.11 0.76
N ASP A 191 -1.93 -4.96 -0.48
CA ASP A 191 -2.86 -3.89 -0.92
C ASP A 191 -4.32 -4.27 -0.67
N LEU A 192 -4.88 -3.81 0.46
CA LEU A 192 -6.29 -4.05 0.81
C LEU A 192 -7.27 -3.48 -0.22
N ARG A 193 -6.92 -2.37 -0.89
CA ARG A 193 -7.76 -1.76 -1.92
C ARG A 193 -7.87 -2.69 -3.13
N LYS A 194 -6.75 -3.26 -3.58
CA LYS A 194 -6.73 -4.26 -4.66
C LYS A 194 -7.55 -5.50 -4.28
N CYS A 195 -7.45 -5.99 -3.03
CA CYS A 195 -8.26 -7.12 -2.57
C CYS A 195 -9.76 -6.84 -2.68
N ILE A 196 -10.23 -5.67 -2.23
CA ILE A 196 -11.66 -5.31 -2.27
C ILE A 196 -12.12 -5.10 -3.72
N ASN A 197 -11.30 -4.45 -4.56
CA ASN A 197 -11.60 -4.28 -5.98
C ASN A 197 -11.70 -5.63 -6.71
N ALA A 198 -10.82 -6.59 -6.38
CA ALA A 198 -10.87 -7.93 -6.95
C ALA A 198 -12.17 -8.65 -6.58
N ILE A 199 -12.66 -8.52 -5.35
CA ILE A 199 -13.98 -9.04 -4.96
C ILE A 199 -15.06 -8.41 -5.84
N GLN A 200 -15.09 -7.10 -5.98
CA GLN A 200 -16.12 -6.40 -6.74
C GLN A 200 -16.09 -6.80 -8.22
N ALA A 201 -14.91 -6.87 -8.83
CA ALA A 201 -14.72 -7.21 -10.24
C ALA A 201 -15.14 -8.66 -10.57
N ASN A 202 -14.94 -9.58 -9.62
CA ASN A 202 -15.21 -11.01 -9.81
C ASN A 202 -16.57 -11.45 -9.21
N THR A 203 -17.41 -10.51 -8.76
CA THR A 203 -18.76 -10.83 -8.25
C THR A 203 -19.77 -10.75 -9.38
N VAL A 204 -20.37 -11.89 -9.72
CA VAL A 204 -21.45 -12.00 -10.73
C VAL A 204 -22.66 -12.67 -10.09
N ASN A 205 -23.83 -12.05 -10.20
CA ASN A 205 -25.10 -12.55 -9.63
C ASN A 205 -24.99 -12.92 -8.13
N SER A 206 -24.38 -12.05 -7.34
CA SER A 206 -24.14 -12.27 -5.90
C SER A 206 -23.32 -13.53 -5.60
N GLN A 207 -22.48 -13.95 -6.50
CA GLN A 207 -21.52 -15.04 -6.30
C GLN A 207 -20.12 -14.58 -6.71
N LEU A 208 -19.14 -14.80 -5.85
CA LEU A 208 -17.74 -14.60 -6.18
C LEU A 208 -17.29 -15.74 -7.11
N LYS A 209 -16.79 -15.39 -8.30
CA LYS A 209 -16.28 -16.35 -9.29
C LYS A 209 -14.93 -15.83 -9.76
N LEU A 210 -13.88 -16.39 -9.20
CA LEU A 210 -12.52 -16.05 -9.64
C LEU A 210 -12.24 -16.73 -10.95
N ASP A 211 -11.68 -15.98 -11.90
CA ASP A 211 -11.17 -16.57 -13.13
C ASP A 211 -10.02 -17.53 -12.82
N GLU A 212 -9.85 -18.55 -13.66
CA GLU A 212 -8.74 -19.51 -13.51
C GLU A 212 -7.38 -18.80 -13.45
N SER A 213 -7.21 -17.67 -14.15
CA SER A 213 -6.01 -16.85 -14.10
C SER A 213 -5.70 -16.30 -12.69
N VAL A 214 -6.72 -15.95 -11.91
CA VAL A 214 -6.57 -15.48 -10.51
C VAL A 214 -6.18 -16.65 -9.60
N LEU A 215 -6.74 -17.82 -9.83
CA LEU A 215 -6.43 -19.04 -9.07
C LEU A 215 -5.02 -19.55 -9.39
N PHE A 216 -4.59 -19.51 -10.63
CA PHE A 216 -3.25 -19.92 -11.05
C PHE A 216 -2.16 -18.96 -10.58
N SER A 217 -2.41 -17.64 -10.61
CA SER A 217 -1.42 -16.65 -10.17
C SER A 217 -1.09 -16.74 -8.66
N SER A 218 -1.97 -17.32 -7.84
CA SER A 218 -1.71 -17.49 -6.40
C SER A 218 -0.74 -18.61 -6.06
N ASN A 219 -0.51 -19.58 -6.95
CA ASN A 219 0.28 -20.78 -6.68
C ASN A 219 1.59 -20.89 -7.49
N TYR A 220 1.74 -20.11 -8.58
CA TYR A 220 2.87 -20.25 -9.49
C TYR A 220 4.24 -20.06 -8.81
N VAL A 221 4.32 -19.18 -7.82
CA VAL A 221 5.57 -18.92 -7.08
C VAL A 221 6.06 -20.18 -6.39
N ASN A 222 5.17 -20.85 -5.65
CA ASN A 222 5.49 -22.11 -4.95
C ASN A 222 5.82 -23.22 -5.95
N GLU A 223 5.13 -23.28 -7.09
CA GLU A 223 5.41 -24.24 -8.15
C GLU A 223 6.79 -24.03 -8.78
N VAL A 224 7.17 -22.76 -9.02
CA VAL A 224 8.52 -22.41 -9.51
C VAL A 224 9.60 -22.83 -8.50
N ILE A 225 9.41 -22.54 -7.21
CA ILE A 225 10.38 -22.91 -6.15
C ILE A 225 10.49 -24.44 -6.04
N SER A 226 9.35 -25.14 -6.05
CA SER A 226 9.32 -26.60 -6.04
C SER A 226 10.04 -27.21 -7.25
N GLU A 227 9.84 -26.64 -8.42
CA GLU A 227 10.53 -27.09 -9.65
C GLU A 227 12.04 -26.79 -9.58
N LEU A 228 12.43 -25.61 -9.06
CA LEU A 228 13.82 -25.26 -8.79
C LEU A 228 14.44 -26.18 -7.72
N GLY A 229 13.69 -26.68 -6.76
CA GLY A 229 14.17 -27.61 -5.73
C GLY A 229 14.58 -29.00 -6.25
N LYS A 230 14.12 -29.40 -7.44
CA LYS A 230 14.46 -30.72 -8.02
C LYS A 230 15.95 -30.82 -8.37
N ASP A 231 16.51 -32.01 -8.34
CA ASP A 231 17.90 -32.27 -8.72
C ASP A 231 18.24 -31.79 -10.15
N LYS A 232 17.27 -31.89 -11.04
CA LYS A 232 17.36 -31.42 -12.45
C LYS A 232 16.17 -30.54 -12.78
N PRO A 233 16.22 -29.23 -12.45
CA PRO A 233 15.15 -28.32 -12.78
C PRO A 233 14.93 -28.21 -14.28
N ASN A 234 13.67 -28.20 -14.69
CA ASN A 234 13.33 -28.10 -16.10
C ASN A 234 12.94 -26.66 -16.46
N PHE A 235 13.81 -25.96 -17.18
CA PHE A 235 13.60 -24.58 -17.63
C PHE A 235 12.28 -24.39 -18.41
N LYS A 236 11.94 -25.35 -19.30
CA LYS A 236 10.71 -25.27 -20.09
C LYS A 236 9.47 -25.37 -19.22
N ASN A 237 9.53 -26.22 -18.20
CA ASN A 237 8.43 -26.40 -17.25
C ASN A 237 8.22 -25.13 -16.42
N ILE A 238 9.30 -24.54 -15.90
CA ILE A 238 9.22 -23.28 -15.17
C ILE A 238 8.68 -22.15 -16.06
N ARG A 239 9.12 -22.06 -17.31
CA ARG A 239 8.56 -21.11 -18.26
C ARG A 239 7.07 -21.28 -18.46
N GLN A 240 6.59 -22.53 -18.56
CA GLN A 240 5.16 -22.80 -18.73
C GLN A 240 4.36 -22.40 -17.49
N ILE A 241 4.88 -22.64 -16.27
CA ILE A 241 4.27 -22.21 -15.01
C ILE A 241 4.14 -20.68 -14.99
N ILE A 242 5.21 -19.96 -15.34
CA ILE A 242 5.23 -18.49 -15.37
C ILE A 242 4.27 -17.94 -16.42
N ALA A 243 4.26 -18.51 -17.63
CA ALA A 243 3.35 -18.10 -18.70
C ALA A 243 1.88 -18.33 -18.33
N ASN A 244 1.56 -19.44 -17.68
CA ASN A 244 0.19 -19.74 -17.22
C ASN A 244 -0.28 -18.78 -16.11
N ALA A 245 0.63 -18.22 -15.32
CA ALA A 245 0.29 -17.24 -14.27
C ALA A 245 -0.23 -15.91 -14.85
N ASN A 246 0.05 -15.64 -16.12
CA ASN A 246 -0.41 -14.44 -16.87
C ASN A 246 -0.24 -13.13 -16.05
N THR A 247 0.93 -12.96 -15.42
CA THR A 247 1.26 -11.80 -14.58
C THR A 247 2.37 -10.98 -15.21
N ASP A 248 2.27 -9.65 -15.09
CA ASP A 248 3.35 -8.72 -15.44
C ASP A 248 4.14 -8.24 -14.21
N ASP A 249 3.74 -8.69 -13.02
CA ASP A 249 4.39 -8.36 -11.76
C ASP A 249 5.08 -9.58 -11.15
N TYR A 250 6.40 -9.54 -11.09
CA TYR A 250 7.25 -10.61 -10.57
C TYR A 250 7.93 -10.26 -9.24
N GLU A 251 7.52 -9.17 -8.57
CA GLU A 251 8.16 -8.74 -7.30
C GLU A 251 8.00 -9.80 -6.21
N GLU A 252 6.84 -10.45 -6.13
CA GLU A 252 6.61 -11.53 -5.17
C GLU A 252 7.50 -12.73 -5.48
N LEU A 253 7.65 -13.09 -6.75
CA LEU A 253 8.52 -14.19 -7.17
C LEU A 253 9.99 -13.89 -6.81
N PHE A 254 10.48 -12.68 -7.09
CA PHE A 254 11.84 -12.30 -6.73
C PHE A 254 12.09 -12.35 -5.24
N LYS A 255 11.13 -11.88 -4.44
CA LYS A 255 11.21 -11.93 -2.99
C LYS A 255 11.23 -13.37 -2.48
N GLU A 256 10.33 -14.21 -2.97
CA GLU A 256 10.23 -15.61 -2.50
C GLU A 256 11.43 -16.44 -2.97
N LEU A 257 11.98 -16.17 -4.16
CA LEU A 257 13.26 -16.77 -4.60
C LEU A 257 14.41 -16.43 -3.66
N PHE A 258 14.44 -15.22 -3.10
CA PHE A 258 15.43 -14.84 -2.10
C PHE A 258 15.15 -15.52 -0.74
N ASP A 259 13.92 -15.46 -0.25
CA ASP A 259 13.54 -15.97 1.06
C ASP A 259 13.70 -17.50 1.16
N SER A 260 13.39 -18.24 0.08
CA SER A 260 13.51 -19.71 -0.01
C SER A 260 14.84 -20.20 -0.59
N ALA A 261 15.86 -19.34 -0.71
CA ALA A 261 17.14 -19.67 -1.35
C ALA A 261 17.81 -20.93 -0.77
N SER A 262 17.72 -21.14 0.55
CA SER A 262 18.28 -22.31 1.23
C SER A 262 17.59 -23.62 0.88
N GLU A 263 16.35 -23.59 0.38
CA GLU A 263 15.57 -24.78 0.01
C GLU A 263 16.02 -25.36 -1.33
N TYR A 264 16.32 -24.49 -2.32
CA TYR A 264 16.65 -24.94 -3.68
C TYR A 264 18.13 -24.80 -4.06
N LEU A 265 18.92 -23.95 -3.37
CA LEU A 265 20.37 -23.77 -3.56
C LEU A 265 21.09 -23.62 -2.22
N PRO A 266 21.11 -24.65 -1.35
CA PRO A 266 21.72 -24.58 -0.04
C PRO A 266 23.23 -24.27 -0.15
N GLY A 267 23.70 -23.33 0.67
CA GLY A 267 25.10 -22.87 0.70
C GLY A 267 25.47 -21.85 -0.38
N LYS A 268 24.52 -21.44 -1.24
CA LYS A 268 24.72 -20.42 -2.30
C LYS A 268 23.76 -19.23 -2.15
N GLU A 269 23.23 -19.00 -0.95
CA GLU A 269 22.23 -17.94 -0.66
C GLU A 269 22.75 -16.55 -1.03
N GLY A 270 24.06 -16.29 -0.81
CA GLY A 270 24.69 -15.03 -1.19
C GLY A 270 24.72 -14.81 -2.72
N THR A 271 24.91 -15.89 -3.49
CA THR A 271 24.84 -15.83 -4.96
C THR A 271 23.43 -15.56 -5.42
N VAL A 272 22.43 -16.22 -4.80
CA VAL A 272 21.01 -15.98 -5.07
C VAL A 272 20.65 -14.50 -4.80
N ALA A 273 21.05 -13.96 -3.65
CA ALA A 273 20.80 -12.56 -3.30
C ALA A 273 21.36 -11.59 -4.35
N SER A 274 22.59 -11.83 -4.82
CA SER A 274 23.22 -10.99 -5.85
C SER A 274 22.49 -11.06 -7.18
N LEU A 275 22.11 -12.26 -7.63
CA LEU A 275 21.37 -12.46 -8.88
C LEU A 275 19.98 -11.84 -8.82
N VAL A 276 19.24 -12.06 -7.73
CA VAL A 276 17.90 -11.50 -7.54
C VAL A 276 17.96 -9.98 -7.54
N ASN A 277 18.88 -9.36 -6.79
CA ASN A 277 19.05 -7.90 -6.76
C ASN A 277 19.35 -7.31 -8.14
N ASP A 278 20.26 -7.93 -8.91
CA ASP A 278 20.62 -7.48 -10.26
C ASP A 278 19.43 -7.53 -11.21
N HIS A 279 18.66 -8.62 -11.17
CA HIS A 279 17.48 -8.78 -12.02
C HIS A 279 16.29 -7.93 -11.58
N GLN A 280 16.10 -7.69 -10.28
CA GLN A 280 15.10 -6.79 -9.76
C GLN A 280 15.38 -5.34 -10.19
N TYR A 281 16.64 -4.91 -10.15
CA TYR A 281 17.04 -3.60 -10.68
C TYR A 281 16.73 -3.50 -12.18
N LYS A 282 17.10 -4.52 -12.97
CA LYS A 282 16.87 -4.56 -14.42
C LYS A 282 15.37 -4.58 -14.78
N ALA A 283 14.51 -5.19 -13.95
CA ALA A 283 13.08 -5.27 -14.20
C ALA A 283 12.41 -3.90 -14.35
N ASN A 284 12.93 -2.86 -13.69
CA ASN A 284 12.42 -1.49 -13.77
C ASN A 284 12.67 -0.82 -15.14
N PHE A 285 13.61 -1.34 -15.94
CA PHE A 285 14.03 -0.74 -17.21
C PHE A 285 13.71 -1.64 -18.42
N ARG A 286 13.22 -2.86 -18.22
CA ARG A 286 12.90 -3.80 -19.28
C ARG A 286 11.45 -3.68 -19.68
N ILE A 287 11.20 -3.67 -21.01
CA ILE A 287 9.84 -3.69 -21.57
C ILE A 287 9.20 -5.05 -21.30
N ASP A 288 9.97 -6.13 -21.49
CA ASP A 288 9.51 -7.49 -21.24
C ASP A 288 10.12 -8.03 -19.93
N LYS A 289 9.29 -8.07 -18.90
CA LYS A 289 9.67 -8.54 -17.57
C LYS A 289 9.77 -10.07 -17.51
N GLU A 290 9.02 -10.81 -18.34
CA GLU A 290 9.10 -12.27 -18.42
C GLU A 290 10.50 -12.72 -18.85
N ILE A 291 11.05 -12.10 -19.91
CA ILE A 291 12.41 -12.42 -20.38
C ILE A 291 13.45 -12.18 -19.28
N ASN A 292 13.33 -11.09 -18.53
CA ASN A 292 14.24 -10.79 -17.43
C ASN A 292 14.13 -11.85 -16.30
N THR A 293 12.91 -12.24 -15.95
CA THR A 293 12.63 -13.26 -14.94
C THR A 293 13.15 -14.62 -15.39
N MET A 294 12.92 -15.01 -16.64
CA MET A 294 13.46 -16.27 -17.18
C MET A 294 14.98 -16.28 -17.27
N SER A 295 15.62 -15.13 -17.49
CA SER A 295 17.08 -15.00 -17.42
C SER A 295 17.59 -15.22 -16.00
N LEU A 296 16.90 -14.71 -14.96
CA LEU A 296 17.23 -15.01 -13.56
C LEU A 296 17.11 -16.52 -13.30
N ILE A 297 15.97 -17.13 -13.66
CA ILE A 297 15.74 -18.58 -13.49
C ILE A 297 16.84 -19.40 -14.13
N ASN A 298 17.24 -19.06 -15.36
CA ASN A 298 18.36 -19.75 -16.03
C ASN A 298 19.66 -19.62 -15.26
N ASN A 299 19.99 -18.43 -14.74
CA ASN A 299 21.17 -18.20 -13.95
C ASN A 299 21.15 -19.02 -12.65
N LEU A 300 19.98 -19.14 -11.99
CA LEU A 300 19.82 -19.98 -10.78
C LEU A 300 20.01 -21.47 -11.09
N ILE A 301 19.46 -21.97 -12.20
CA ILE A 301 19.63 -23.36 -12.65
C ILE A 301 21.12 -23.67 -12.90
N LEU A 302 21.88 -22.74 -13.50
CA LEU A 302 23.31 -22.91 -13.75
C LEU A 302 24.16 -22.92 -12.47
N GLN A 303 23.62 -22.50 -11.34
CA GLN A 303 24.29 -22.58 -10.05
C GLN A 303 24.14 -23.96 -9.37
N LYS A 304 23.24 -24.81 -9.81
CA LYS A 304 23.11 -26.18 -9.31
C LYS A 304 24.25 -27.06 -9.78
#